data_c7bbcc6159a6575bad39bcc927e136e8
#
_entry.id   c7bbcc6159a6575bad39bcc927e136e8
#
_cell.length_a   1.000
_cell.length_b   1.000
_cell.length_c   1.000
_cell.angle_alpha   90.00
_cell.angle_beta   90.00
_cell.angle_gamma   90.00
#
_symmetry.space_group_name_H-M   'P 1'
#
loop_
_entity.id
_entity.type
_entity.pdbx_description
1 polymer ?
#
loop_
_entity_poly.entity_id
_entity_poly.type
_entity_poly.pdbx_seq_one_letter_code
_entity_poly.pdbx_strand_id
1 'polypeptide(L)'
;VLSTAREMADFDVLCMQEVSVNYPVLTRQTDGDQPAVVARLLPGFQVFFSAAIDELSACGTYRQKFGNLIATRLPVRTVEHVALPYPNPVTQEVTPSMQRICQVTTVQAPWGPLRVMTTHLEYYSQVMRHAQAVACRDLHLQGCALADFPSKTEKGTPYQPKPLTTDTVICGDFNFEQDSAEHASMIQPHQTHTLYNAWNQLNGSAAHPSTFRLYDRTYGPEPVGCDFFFVSESLKHRVQRFAVNQETKVSDHQPVLLELN
;
A
#
# COMPACT_ATOMS: atom_id res chain seq x y z
N VAL A 1 15.17 8.41 2.92
CA VAL A 1 13.91 7.66 3.15
C VAL A 1 14.15 6.48 4.10
N LEU A 2 14.98 5.45 3.75
CA LEU A 2 15.16 4.26 4.60
C LEU A 2 15.79 4.57 5.97
N SER A 3 16.73 5.52 6.05
CA SER A 3 17.30 5.97 7.35
C SER A 3 16.22 6.54 8.25
N THR A 4 15.37 7.42 7.71
CA THR A 4 14.26 8.01 8.44
C THR A 4 13.27 6.97 8.93
N ALA A 5 12.93 5.97 8.09
CA ALA A 5 12.05 4.87 8.52
C ALA A 5 12.65 4.08 9.69
N ARG A 6 13.98 3.80 9.67
CA ARG A 6 14.70 3.11 10.77
C ARG A 6 14.75 3.93 12.05
N GLU A 7 14.81 5.26 11.95
CA GLU A 7 14.77 6.15 13.11
C GLU A 7 13.38 6.14 13.79
N MET A 8 12.31 5.86 13.04
CA MET A 8 10.96 5.77 13.61
C MET A 8 10.73 4.48 14.38
N ALA A 9 11.22 3.34 13.86
CA ALA A 9 11.08 2.02 14.49
C ALA A 9 12.03 0.98 13.88
N ASP A 10 12.29 -0.10 14.62
CA ASP A 10 12.82 -1.36 14.11
C ASP A 10 11.67 -2.18 13.48
N PHE A 11 11.25 -1.79 12.29
CA PHE A 11 10.05 -2.32 11.63
C PHE A 11 10.23 -3.74 11.09
N ASP A 12 9.14 -4.52 11.08
CA ASP A 12 9.09 -5.87 10.49
C ASP A 12 8.70 -5.86 9.01
N VAL A 13 7.90 -4.87 8.61
CA VAL A 13 7.39 -4.71 7.25
C VAL A 13 7.53 -3.25 6.83
N LEU A 14 8.05 -3.04 5.63
CA LEU A 14 8.12 -1.73 4.97
C LEU A 14 7.33 -1.79 3.66
N CYS A 15 6.40 -0.87 3.49
CA CYS A 15 5.65 -0.65 2.26
C CYS A 15 6.10 0.67 1.63
N MET A 16 6.43 0.62 0.34
CA MET A 16 6.86 1.80 -0.41
C MET A 16 6.05 1.92 -1.69
N GLN A 17 5.68 3.15 -2.03
CA GLN A 17 5.04 3.53 -3.28
C GLN A 17 6.06 4.26 -4.15
N GLU A 18 5.73 4.44 -5.45
CA GLU A 18 6.56 5.16 -6.42
C GLU A 18 7.98 4.58 -6.60
N VAL A 19 8.11 3.28 -6.38
CA VAL A 19 9.37 2.58 -6.59
C VAL A 19 9.58 2.34 -8.08
N SER A 20 10.76 2.72 -8.58
CA SER A 20 11.05 2.70 -10.02
C SER A 20 12.31 1.91 -10.37
N VAL A 21 12.31 1.41 -11.61
CA VAL A 21 13.47 0.80 -12.26
C VAL A 21 13.67 1.48 -13.61
N ASN A 22 14.86 2.00 -13.87
CA ASN A 22 15.27 2.61 -15.12
C ASN A 22 14.40 3.80 -15.60
N TYR A 23 13.87 4.61 -14.67
CA TYR A 23 13.26 5.90 -14.98
C TYR A 23 14.22 7.05 -14.63
N PRO A 24 15.11 7.47 -15.56
CA PRO A 24 16.16 8.46 -15.27
C PRO A 24 15.61 9.81 -14.79
N VAL A 25 14.43 10.21 -15.27
CA VAL A 25 13.78 11.46 -14.86
C VAL A 25 13.38 11.43 -13.39
N LEU A 26 12.92 10.26 -12.90
CA LEU A 26 12.51 10.08 -11.50
C LEU A 26 13.70 9.88 -10.56
N THR A 27 14.68 9.07 -10.98
CA THR A 27 15.82 8.69 -10.14
C THR A 27 17.00 9.63 -10.28
N ARG A 28 17.02 10.48 -11.31
CA ARG A 28 18.19 11.27 -11.76
C ARG A 28 19.43 10.42 -12.04
N GLN A 29 19.24 9.13 -12.32
CA GLN A 29 20.26 8.13 -12.63
C GLN A 29 19.81 7.33 -13.85
N THR A 30 20.76 6.91 -14.69
CA THR A 30 20.47 6.19 -15.94
C THR A 30 20.17 4.70 -15.73
N ASP A 31 20.56 4.14 -14.59
CA ASP A 31 20.51 2.72 -14.26
C ASP A 31 19.92 2.47 -12.85
N GLY A 32 18.99 3.33 -12.44
CA GLY A 32 18.38 3.25 -11.12
C GLY A 32 17.48 2.02 -10.96
N ASP A 33 17.90 1.03 -10.18
CA ASP A 33 17.11 -0.11 -9.72
C ASP A 33 16.85 0.06 -8.22
N GLN A 34 15.75 0.77 -7.89
CA GLN A 34 15.42 1.04 -6.48
C GLN A 34 15.08 -0.25 -5.69
N PRO A 35 14.37 -1.25 -6.22
CA PRO A 35 14.20 -2.54 -5.55
C PRO A 35 15.53 -3.19 -5.14
N ALA A 36 16.53 -3.23 -6.03
CA ALA A 36 17.85 -3.78 -5.72
C ALA A 36 18.59 -2.94 -4.65
N VAL A 37 18.43 -1.61 -4.68
CA VAL A 37 18.98 -0.73 -3.65
C VAL A 37 18.34 -1.02 -2.29
N VAL A 38 17.01 -1.16 -2.22
CA VAL A 38 16.29 -1.51 -0.98
C VAL A 38 16.77 -2.86 -0.44
N ALA A 39 16.87 -3.89 -1.29
CA ALA A 39 17.36 -5.22 -0.89
C ALA A 39 18.77 -5.17 -0.30
N ARG A 40 19.67 -4.37 -0.87
CA ARG A 40 21.04 -4.18 -0.37
C ARG A 40 21.08 -3.44 0.98
N LEU A 41 20.19 -2.45 1.16
CA LEU A 41 20.16 -1.62 2.36
C LEU A 41 19.38 -2.25 3.52
N LEU A 42 18.58 -3.28 3.27
CA LEU A 42 17.80 -4.01 4.27
C LEU A 42 18.24 -5.49 4.35
N PRO A 43 19.46 -5.78 4.82
CA PRO A 43 19.90 -7.17 4.99
C PRO A 43 18.95 -7.90 5.94
N GLY A 44 18.58 -9.15 5.59
CA GLY A 44 17.62 -9.95 6.35
C GLY A 44 16.15 -9.72 5.97
N PHE A 45 15.85 -8.76 5.10
CA PHE A 45 14.50 -8.60 4.54
C PHE A 45 14.39 -9.30 3.18
N GLN A 46 13.24 -9.89 2.93
CA GLN A 46 12.79 -10.30 1.60
C GLN A 46 12.10 -9.11 0.93
N VAL A 47 12.44 -8.84 -0.33
CA VAL A 47 11.93 -7.68 -1.07
C VAL A 47 11.08 -8.15 -2.23
N PHE A 48 9.85 -7.67 -2.30
CA PHE A 48 8.87 -8.00 -3.34
C PHE A 48 8.44 -6.70 -4.02
N PHE A 49 8.82 -6.53 -5.28
CA PHE A 49 8.43 -5.40 -6.10
C PHE A 49 7.31 -5.79 -7.05
N SER A 50 6.27 -4.97 -7.09
CA SER A 50 5.10 -5.12 -7.96
C SER A 50 5.04 -3.96 -8.93
N ALA A 51 5.34 -4.21 -10.20
CA ALA A 51 5.25 -3.21 -11.25
C ALA A 51 3.80 -2.98 -11.67
N ALA A 52 3.30 -1.76 -11.51
CA ALA A 52 2.07 -1.29 -12.14
C ALA A 52 2.32 -0.98 -13.62
N ILE A 53 3.49 -0.44 -13.93
CA ILE A 53 3.99 -0.17 -15.28
C ILE A 53 5.23 -1.03 -15.51
N ASP A 54 5.28 -1.73 -16.64
CA ASP A 54 6.45 -2.43 -17.16
C ASP A 54 6.47 -2.25 -18.66
N GLU A 55 7.25 -1.27 -19.13
CA GLU A 55 7.24 -0.81 -20.52
C GLU A 55 8.65 -0.71 -21.10
N LEU A 56 8.73 -0.67 -22.43
CA LEU A 56 9.97 -0.37 -23.14
C LEU A 56 10.22 1.15 -23.08
N SER A 57 11.44 1.56 -22.77
CA SER A 57 11.83 2.98 -22.79
C SER A 57 11.58 3.61 -24.16
N ALA A 58 11.39 4.93 -24.21
CA ALA A 58 11.16 5.66 -25.46
C ALA A 58 12.27 5.48 -26.51
N CYS A 59 13.52 5.21 -26.07
CA CYS A 59 14.64 4.91 -26.98
C CYS A 59 14.67 3.43 -27.46
N GLY A 60 13.81 2.57 -26.93
CA GLY A 60 13.69 1.17 -27.33
C GLY A 60 14.82 0.24 -26.84
N THR A 61 15.66 0.67 -25.89
CA THR A 61 16.87 -0.08 -25.51
C THR A 61 16.80 -0.78 -24.16
N TYR A 62 15.91 -0.37 -23.25
CA TYR A 62 15.76 -0.98 -21.92
C TYR A 62 14.30 -0.92 -21.43
N ARG A 63 13.99 -1.76 -20.45
CA ARG A 63 12.67 -1.74 -19.81
C ARG A 63 12.66 -0.80 -18.61
N GLN A 64 11.55 -0.08 -18.47
CA GLN A 64 11.25 0.80 -17.35
C GLN A 64 10.11 0.19 -16.53
N LYS A 65 10.22 0.27 -15.19
CA LYS A 65 9.17 -0.23 -14.30
C LYS A 65 8.86 0.78 -13.20
N PHE A 66 7.59 0.86 -12.84
CA PHE A 66 7.13 1.72 -11.77
C PHE A 66 6.01 1.01 -10.98
N GLY A 67 6.03 1.11 -9.66
CA GLY A 67 5.02 0.43 -8.84
C GLY A 67 5.27 0.49 -7.34
N ASN A 68 4.81 -0.55 -6.64
CA ASN A 68 4.88 -0.65 -5.19
C ASN A 68 5.86 -1.74 -4.75
N LEU A 69 6.34 -1.63 -3.51
CA LEU A 69 7.28 -2.57 -2.94
C LEU A 69 6.89 -2.90 -1.50
N ILE A 70 6.93 -4.19 -1.15
CA ILE A 70 6.91 -4.65 0.23
C ILE A 70 8.25 -5.31 0.54
N ALA A 71 8.92 -4.83 1.60
CA ALA A 71 10.07 -5.50 2.19
C ALA A 71 9.72 -5.99 3.58
N THR A 72 10.06 -7.24 3.92
CA THR A 72 9.75 -7.81 5.23
C THR A 72 10.78 -8.81 5.70
N ARG A 73 11.03 -8.83 7.02
CA ARG A 73 11.82 -9.86 7.70
C ARG A 73 10.97 -11.02 8.23
N LEU A 74 9.63 -10.87 8.20
CA LEU A 74 8.71 -11.95 8.56
C LEU A 74 8.68 -13.00 7.44
N PRO A 75 8.46 -14.30 7.78
CA PRO A 75 8.33 -15.34 6.76
C PRO A 75 7.15 -15.06 5.83
N VAL A 76 7.41 -15.01 4.52
CA VAL A 76 6.38 -14.75 3.49
C VAL A 76 5.79 -16.07 3.03
N ARG A 77 4.46 -16.13 2.96
CA ARG A 77 3.68 -17.30 2.58
C ARG A 77 3.13 -17.20 1.16
N THR A 78 2.58 -16.06 0.78
CA THR A 78 2.07 -15.79 -0.58
C THR A 78 2.33 -14.34 -0.96
N VAL A 79 2.47 -14.09 -2.26
CA VAL A 79 2.54 -12.75 -2.85
C VAL A 79 1.60 -12.71 -4.03
N GLU A 80 0.78 -11.67 -4.12
CA GLU A 80 -0.19 -11.45 -5.18
C GLU A 80 -0.03 -10.02 -5.73
N HIS A 81 -0.22 -9.86 -7.04
CA HIS A 81 -0.16 -8.60 -7.74
C HIS A 81 -1.51 -8.38 -8.43
N VAL A 82 -2.29 -7.44 -7.95
CA VAL A 82 -3.65 -7.23 -8.43
C VAL A 82 -3.76 -5.88 -9.13
N ALA A 83 -4.04 -5.90 -10.43
CA ALA A 83 -4.33 -4.69 -11.20
C ALA A 83 -5.63 -4.05 -10.69
N LEU A 84 -5.59 -2.76 -10.43
CA LEU A 84 -6.77 -1.99 -10.03
C LEU A 84 -7.52 -1.46 -11.27
N PRO A 85 -8.80 -1.06 -11.15
CA PRO A 85 -9.58 -0.52 -12.26
C PRO A 85 -8.87 0.58 -13.04
N TYR A 86 -8.76 0.41 -14.36
CA TYR A 86 -8.14 1.32 -15.32
C TYR A 86 -8.44 0.85 -16.77
N PRO A 87 -8.73 1.73 -17.73
CA PRO A 87 -9.06 3.15 -17.59
C PRO A 87 -10.47 3.36 -17.04
N ASN A 88 -10.81 4.62 -16.70
CA ASN A 88 -12.18 4.98 -16.38
C ASN A 88 -13.02 5.15 -17.65
N PRO A 89 -14.01 4.29 -17.95
CA PRO A 89 -14.81 4.40 -19.15
C PRO A 89 -15.85 5.54 -19.11
N VAL A 90 -16.04 6.19 -17.96
CA VAL A 90 -17.18 7.09 -17.70
C VAL A 90 -16.82 8.57 -17.84
N THR A 91 -15.55 8.94 -17.75
CA THR A 91 -15.13 10.35 -17.86
C THR A 91 -14.33 10.61 -19.13
N GLN A 92 -14.60 11.75 -19.75
CA GLN A 92 -13.81 12.29 -20.88
C GLN A 92 -12.70 13.23 -20.39
N GLU A 93 -12.36 13.19 -19.10
CA GLU A 93 -11.28 14.00 -18.54
C GLU A 93 -9.93 13.57 -19.13
N VAL A 94 -9.30 14.48 -19.82
CA VAL A 94 -7.94 14.30 -20.34
C VAL A 94 -6.96 14.69 -19.23
N THR A 95 -6.70 13.75 -18.31
CA THR A 95 -5.70 13.92 -17.25
C THR A 95 -4.57 12.91 -17.42
N PRO A 96 -3.36 13.22 -16.96
CA PRO A 96 -2.33 12.20 -16.84
C PRO A 96 -2.83 11.05 -15.97
N SER A 97 -2.63 9.82 -16.41
CA SER A 97 -3.04 8.65 -15.65
C SER A 97 -2.16 7.46 -16.01
N MET A 98 -2.09 6.50 -15.11
CA MET A 98 -1.37 5.24 -15.31
C MET A 98 -2.07 4.09 -14.61
N GLN A 99 -1.75 2.85 -15.01
CA GLN A 99 -2.19 1.65 -14.31
C GLN A 99 -1.76 1.69 -12.84
N ARG A 100 -2.68 1.32 -11.96
CA ARG A 100 -2.43 1.17 -10.50
C ARG A 100 -2.58 -0.29 -10.11
N ILE A 101 -1.93 -0.66 -9.02
CA ILE A 101 -1.97 -2.02 -8.47
C ILE A 101 -2.16 -2.00 -6.96
N CYS A 102 -2.72 -3.09 -6.44
CA CYS A 102 -2.61 -3.48 -5.04
C CYS A 102 -1.68 -4.70 -4.95
N GLN A 103 -0.60 -4.58 -4.21
CA GLN A 103 0.27 -5.70 -3.85
C GLN A 103 -0.23 -6.31 -2.55
N VAL A 104 -0.45 -7.63 -2.53
CA VAL A 104 -0.88 -8.36 -1.34
C VAL A 104 0.20 -9.38 -0.98
N THR A 105 0.70 -9.29 0.25
CA THR A 105 1.69 -10.24 0.77
C THR A 105 1.18 -10.83 2.08
N THR A 106 1.01 -12.15 2.13
CA THR A 106 0.67 -12.84 3.38
C THR A 106 1.95 -13.23 4.10
N VAL A 107 2.16 -12.66 5.27
CA VAL A 107 3.31 -12.92 6.15
C VAL A 107 2.89 -13.72 7.38
N GLN A 108 3.85 -14.36 8.03
CA GLN A 108 3.65 -15.02 9.31
C GLN A 108 4.01 -14.06 10.44
N ALA A 109 3.02 -13.37 10.99
CA ALA A 109 3.17 -12.57 12.19
C ALA A 109 3.27 -13.47 13.45
N PRO A 110 3.72 -12.96 14.62
CA PRO A 110 3.81 -13.74 15.84
C PRO A 110 2.50 -14.39 16.27
N TRP A 111 1.37 -13.78 15.98
CA TRP A 111 0.04 -14.27 16.33
C TRP A 111 -0.65 -15.11 15.24
N GLY A 112 -0.09 -15.19 14.04
CA GLY A 112 -0.69 -15.92 12.93
C GLY A 112 -0.44 -15.29 11.55
N PRO A 113 -1.09 -15.79 10.50
CA PRO A 113 -1.00 -15.19 9.19
C PRO A 113 -1.60 -13.79 9.16
N LEU A 114 -0.90 -12.85 8.50
CA LEU A 114 -1.32 -11.46 8.32
C LEU A 114 -1.22 -11.11 6.82
N ARG A 115 -2.29 -10.60 6.24
CA ARG A 115 -2.28 -10.01 4.89
C ARG A 115 -1.87 -8.54 4.98
N VAL A 116 -0.74 -8.21 4.39
CA VAL A 116 -0.28 -6.83 4.19
C VAL A 116 -0.57 -6.46 2.75
N MET A 117 -1.36 -5.42 2.55
CA MET A 117 -1.74 -4.89 1.25
C MET A 117 -1.19 -3.47 1.12
N THR A 118 -0.53 -3.17 0.01
CA THR A 118 -0.05 -1.80 -0.26
C THR A 118 -0.49 -1.34 -1.64
N THR A 119 -0.86 -0.08 -1.72
CA THR A 119 -1.36 0.55 -2.95
C THR A 119 -0.90 1.99 -3.08
N HIS A 120 -0.98 2.51 -4.31
CA HIS A 120 -0.90 3.93 -4.65
C HIS A 120 -2.04 4.21 -5.62
N LEU A 121 -3.08 4.92 -5.18
CA LEU A 121 -4.28 5.16 -5.95
C LEU A 121 -4.12 6.33 -6.93
N GLU A 122 -5.10 6.49 -7.81
CA GLU A 122 -5.12 7.55 -8.81
C GLU A 122 -5.17 8.95 -8.18
N TYR A 123 -4.31 9.85 -8.67
CA TYR A 123 -4.22 11.22 -8.15
C TYR A 123 -5.22 12.18 -8.81
N TYR A 124 -5.32 12.17 -10.15
CA TYR A 124 -6.07 13.19 -10.89
C TYR A 124 -7.57 12.90 -10.97
N SER A 125 -7.96 11.66 -11.21
CA SER A 125 -9.37 11.28 -11.42
C SER A 125 -10.00 10.74 -10.15
N GLN A 126 -10.93 11.50 -9.56
CA GLN A 126 -11.68 11.07 -8.39
C GLN A 126 -12.50 9.80 -8.67
N VAL A 127 -13.12 9.70 -9.85
CA VAL A 127 -13.94 8.53 -10.21
C VAL A 127 -13.10 7.26 -10.28
N MET A 128 -11.89 7.34 -10.88
CA MET A 128 -10.95 6.21 -10.89
C MET A 128 -10.46 5.87 -9.50
N ARG A 129 -10.05 6.87 -8.74
CA ARG A 129 -9.59 6.70 -7.35
C ARG A 129 -10.65 6.02 -6.50
N HIS A 130 -11.91 6.44 -6.61
CA HIS A 130 -13.02 5.81 -5.90
C HIS A 130 -13.20 4.33 -6.29
N ALA A 131 -13.20 4.02 -7.60
CA ALA A 131 -13.29 2.64 -8.07
C ALA A 131 -12.12 1.78 -7.58
N GLN A 132 -10.92 2.34 -7.51
CA GLN A 132 -9.73 1.66 -7.00
C GLN A 132 -9.78 1.45 -5.48
N ALA A 133 -10.30 2.42 -4.70
CA ALA A 133 -10.52 2.26 -3.27
C ALA A 133 -11.53 1.13 -2.98
N VAL A 134 -12.66 1.11 -3.69
CA VAL A 134 -13.65 0.02 -3.60
C VAL A 134 -13.01 -1.32 -3.95
N ALA A 135 -12.19 -1.40 -5.01
CA ALA A 135 -11.51 -2.64 -5.38
C ALA A 135 -10.52 -3.12 -4.30
N CYS A 136 -9.80 -2.23 -3.63
CA CYS A 136 -8.93 -2.60 -2.50
C CYS A 136 -9.76 -3.18 -1.32
N ARG A 137 -10.89 -2.56 -0.99
CA ARG A 137 -11.82 -3.10 0.02
C ARG A 137 -12.37 -4.47 -0.39
N ASP A 138 -12.77 -4.63 -1.63
CA ASP A 138 -13.31 -5.90 -2.14
C ASP A 138 -12.26 -7.02 -2.13
N LEU A 139 -10.99 -6.72 -2.38
CA LEU A 139 -9.88 -7.67 -2.21
C LEU A 139 -9.73 -8.14 -0.75
N HIS A 140 -9.93 -7.23 0.22
CA HIS A 140 -10.00 -7.63 1.61
C HIS A 140 -11.16 -8.59 1.87
N LEU A 141 -12.38 -8.23 1.43
CA LEU A 141 -13.58 -9.06 1.61
C LEU A 141 -13.46 -10.43 0.95
N GLN A 142 -12.86 -10.51 -0.26
CA GLN A 142 -12.56 -11.78 -0.93
C GLN A 142 -11.63 -12.66 -0.11
N GLY A 143 -10.57 -12.08 0.47
CA GLY A 143 -9.67 -12.80 1.36
C GLY A 143 -10.36 -13.33 2.62
N CYS A 144 -11.26 -12.54 3.20
CA CYS A 144 -12.08 -12.96 4.34
C CYS A 144 -13.04 -14.10 3.96
N ALA A 145 -13.73 -13.98 2.82
CA ALA A 145 -14.62 -15.04 2.34
C ALA A 145 -13.88 -16.37 2.10
N LEU A 146 -12.62 -16.32 1.59
CA LEU A 146 -11.79 -17.52 1.45
C LEU A 146 -11.38 -18.09 2.80
N ALA A 147 -11.18 -17.27 3.83
CA ALA A 147 -10.87 -17.73 5.18
C ALA A 147 -12.08 -18.39 5.85
N ASP A 148 -13.28 -17.81 5.66
CA ASP A 148 -14.53 -18.35 6.21
C ASP A 148 -14.98 -19.62 5.48
N PHE A 149 -14.75 -19.72 4.16
CA PHE A 149 -15.16 -20.82 3.30
C PHE A 149 -13.99 -21.36 2.48
N PRO A 150 -13.03 -22.05 3.10
CA PRO A 150 -11.84 -22.52 2.40
C PRO A 150 -12.17 -23.56 1.34
N SER A 151 -11.54 -23.42 0.17
CA SER A 151 -11.66 -24.38 -0.92
C SER A 151 -11.01 -25.71 -0.58
N LYS A 152 -11.39 -26.79 -1.30
CA LYS A 152 -10.67 -28.07 -1.25
C LYS A 152 -9.22 -27.87 -1.70
N THR A 153 -8.33 -28.55 -1.03
CA THR A 153 -6.88 -28.44 -1.28
C THR A 153 -6.29 -29.78 -1.71
N GLU A 154 -5.21 -29.72 -2.48
CA GLU A 154 -4.45 -30.89 -2.96
C GLU A 154 -2.97 -30.64 -2.72
N LYS A 155 -2.37 -31.47 -1.85
CA LYS A 155 -0.98 -31.31 -1.42
C LYS A 155 0.00 -31.55 -2.57
N GLY A 156 1.02 -30.68 -2.69
CA GLY A 156 2.07 -30.78 -3.71
C GLY A 156 1.69 -30.26 -5.10
N THR A 157 0.53 -29.59 -5.23
CA THR A 157 0.07 -28.95 -6.45
C THR A 157 -0.16 -27.45 -6.22
N PRO A 158 -0.48 -26.63 -7.25
CA PRO A 158 -0.93 -25.25 -7.06
C PRO A 158 -2.18 -25.11 -6.18
N TYR A 159 -2.95 -26.15 -5.98
CA TYR A 159 -4.11 -26.26 -5.08
C TYR A 159 -3.74 -26.61 -3.65
N GLN A 160 -2.47 -26.65 -3.30
CA GLN A 160 -2.02 -26.93 -1.93
C GLN A 160 -2.60 -25.94 -0.92
N PRO A 161 -2.72 -26.32 0.38
CA PRO A 161 -3.18 -25.42 1.44
C PRO A 161 -2.35 -24.14 1.47
N LYS A 162 -3.03 -23.00 1.52
CA LYS A 162 -2.44 -21.68 1.72
C LYS A 162 -2.90 -21.13 3.06
N PRO A 163 -2.11 -20.29 3.74
CA PRO A 163 -2.56 -19.63 4.95
C PRO A 163 -3.69 -18.66 4.57
N LEU A 164 -4.86 -18.89 5.14
CA LEU A 164 -6.03 -18.03 5.00
C LEU A 164 -6.21 -17.27 6.32
N THR A 165 -6.57 -16.00 6.24
CA THR A 165 -6.77 -15.16 7.40
C THR A 165 -7.70 -13.99 7.07
N THR A 166 -8.44 -13.54 8.06
CA THR A 166 -9.19 -12.27 8.03
C THR A 166 -8.35 -11.11 8.51
N ASP A 167 -7.19 -11.37 9.14
CA ASP A 167 -6.26 -10.35 9.59
C ASP A 167 -5.63 -9.64 8.39
N THR A 168 -5.95 -8.37 8.23
CA THR A 168 -5.51 -7.56 7.09
C THR A 168 -5.10 -6.16 7.53
N VAL A 169 -3.97 -5.70 7.02
CA VAL A 169 -3.55 -4.30 7.01
C VAL A 169 -3.49 -3.84 5.57
N ILE A 170 -4.17 -2.74 5.24
CA ILE A 170 -4.07 -2.06 3.95
C ILE A 170 -3.41 -0.71 4.17
N CYS A 171 -2.33 -0.41 3.48
CA CYS A 171 -1.62 0.86 3.62
C CYS A 171 -1.14 1.41 2.27
N GLY A 172 -0.74 2.66 2.27
CA GLY A 172 -0.17 3.31 1.10
C GLY A 172 -0.65 4.74 0.92
N ASP A 173 -0.34 5.29 -0.25
CA ASP A 173 -0.85 6.57 -0.70
C ASP A 173 -2.21 6.37 -1.39
N PHE A 174 -3.25 6.81 -0.73
CA PHE A 174 -4.62 6.69 -1.23
C PHE A 174 -5.07 7.90 -2.05
N ASN A 175 -4.29 8.98 -2.06
CA ASN A 175 -4.62 10.22 -2.79
C ASN A 175 -6.01 10.78 -2.47
N PHE A 176 -6.57 10.46 -1.30
CA PHE A 176 -7.82 11.04 -0.77
C PHE A 176 -7.65 11.43 0.70
N GLU A 177 -8.54 12.27 1.20
CA GLU A 177 -8.55 12.73 2.59
C GLU A 177 -9.58 11.97 3.44
N GLN A 178 -9.47 12.08 4.76
CA GLN A 178 -10.29 11.36 5.74
C GLN A 178 -11.80 11.62 5.61
N ASP A 179 -12.21 12.79 5.12
CA ASP A 179 -13.62 13.18 4.94
C ASP A 179 -14.18 12.89 3.54
N SER A 180 -13.39 12.22 2.69
CA SER A 180 -13.78 11.90 1.32
C SER A 180 -14.77 10.73 1.21
N ALA A 181 -15.47 10.65 0.08
CA ALA A 181 -16.33 9.52 -0.26
C ALA A 181 -15.53 8.22 -0.42
N GLU A 182 -14.30 8.31 -0.90
CA GLU A 182 -13.38 7.18 -1.03
C GLU A 182 -13.03 6.59 0.34
N HIS A 183 -12.68 7.44 1.33
CA HIS A 183 -12.42 6.99 2.69
C HIS A 183 -13.66 6.34 3.31
N ALA A 184 -14.84 6.97 3.15
CA ALA A 184 -16.10 6.40 3.62
C ALA A 184 -16.39 5.03 3.01
N SER A 185 -16.03 4.81 1.74
CA SER A 185 -16.18 3.52 1.07
C SER A 185 -15.22 2.46 1.62
N MET A 186 -13.99 2.83 2.00
CA MET A 186 -13.03 1.92 2.63
C MET A 186 -13.54 1.38 3.96
N ILE A 187 -14.11 2.24 4.80
CA ILE A 187 -14.61 1.89 6.15
C ILE A 187 -16.10 1.56 6.19
N GLN A 188 -16.75 1.43 5.03
CA GLN A 188 -18.17 1.09 4.98
C GLN A 188 -18.43 -0.22 5.75
N PRO A 189 -19.37 -0.22 6.70
CA PRO A 189 -19.67 -1.40 7.50
C PRO A 189 -19.97 -2.64 6.67
N HIS A 190 -19.38 -3.75 7.06
CA HIS A 190 -19.67 -5.08 6.54
C HIS A 190 -19.85 -6.02 7.74
N GLN A 191 -20.76 -6.98 7.66
CA GLN A 191 -21.25 -7.80 8.79
C GLN A 191 -20.14 -8.18 9.81
N THR A 192 -19.07 -8.81 9.36
CA THR A 192 -17.97 -9.33 10.21
C THR A 192 -16.57 -8.92 9.75
N HIS A 193 -16.48 -8.17 8.65
CA HIS A 193 -15.20 -7.90 7.98
C HIS A 193 -15.02 -6.41 7.64
N THR A 194 -15.46 -5.54 8.53
CA THR A 194 -15.29 -4.09 8.39
C THR A 194 -13.80 -3.72 8.47
N LEU A 195 -13.38 -2.80 7.63
CA LEU A 195 -12.08 -2.13 7.77
C LEU A 195 -12.21 -0.88 8.64
N TYR A 196 -11.19 -0.60 9.42
CA TYR A 196 -11.12 0.56 10.32
C TYR A 196 -9.89 1.38 10.00
N ASN A 197 -10.03 2.69 9.93
CA ASN A 197 -8.87 3.58 9.89
C ASN A 197 -8.10 3.48 11.21
N ALA A 198 -6.83 3.08 11.16
CA ALA A 198 -6.00 2.84 12.34
C ALA A 198 -5.78 4.12 13.17
N TRP A 199 -5.68 5.29 12.53
CA TRP A 199 -5.63 6.57 13.24
C TRP A 199 -6.85 6.79 14.12
N ASN A 200 -8.05 6.53 13.58
CA ASN A 200 -9.30 6.71 14.31
C ASN A 200 -9.46 5.74 15.47
N GLN A 201 -8.84 4.54 15.42
CA GLN A 201 -8.87 3.59 16.54
C GLN A 201 -8.18 4.15 17.79
N LEU A 202 -7.16 4.98 17.63
CA LEU A 202 -6.41 5.58 18.73
C LEU A 202 -6.90 6.99 19.10
N ASN A 203 -7.41 7.74 18.11
CA ASN A 203 -7.63 9.18 18.24
C ASN A 203 -9.10 9.60 18.02
N GLY A 204 -10.02 8.63 17.88
CA GLY A 204 -11.43 8.89 17.66
C GLY A 204 -11.69 9.70 16.38
N SER A 205 -12.39 10.81 16.50
CA SER A 205 -12.73 11.70 15.38
C SER A 205 -11.67 12.77 15.08
N ALA A 206 -10.49 12.69 15.68
CA ALA A 206 -9.43 13.66 15.39
C ALA A 206 -9.02 13.62 13.92
N ALA A 207 -8.71 14.79 13.36
CA ALA A 207 -8.25 14.90 11.98
C ALA A 207 -6.96 14.10 11.77
N HIS A 208 -6.89 13.40 10.63
CA HIS A 208 -5.69 12.67 10.23
C HIS A 208 -4.52 13.65 10.06
N PRO A 209 -3.33 13.35 10.60
CA PRO A 209 -2.18 14.23 10.41
C PRO A 209 -1.82 14.33 8.94
N SER A 210 -1.35 15.51 8.52
CA SER A 210 -0.89 15.71 7.15
C SER A 210 0.33 14.86 6.85
N THR A 211 0.31 14.17 5.72
CA THR A 211 1.38 13.27 5.26
C THR A 211 1.96 13.68 3.92
N PHE A 212 1.32 14.57 3.18
CA PHE A 212 1.73 15.05 1.88
C PHE A 212 1.79 16.58 1.84
N ARG A 213 2.71 17.14 1.09
CA ARG A 213 2.88 18.58 0.86
C ARG A 213 3.19 19.40 2.13
N LEU A 214 3.83 18.83 3.14
CA LEU A 214 4.23 19.61 4.31
C LEU A 214 5.27 20.67 3.94
N TYR A 215 6.23 20.32 3.11
CA TYR A 215 7.38 21.16 2.74
C TYR A 215 7.44 21.46 1.24
N ASP A 216 7.18 20.48 0.38
CA ASP A 216 7.09 20.66 -1.07
C ASP A 216 5.64 20.97 -1.47
N ARG A 217 5.42 22.14 -2.03
CA ARG A 217 4.11 22.65 -2.44
C ARG A 217 3.86 22.58 -3.95
N THR A 218 4.68 21.81 -4.68
CA THR A 218 4.59 21.69 -6.14
C THR A 218 3.21 21.21 -6.59
N TYR A 219 2.59 20.31 -5.84
CA TYR A 219 1.29 19.73 -6.18
C TYR A 219 0.09 20.34 -5.46
N GLY A 220 0.25 21.52 -4.83
CA GLY A 220 -0.85 22.25 -4.22
C GLY A 220 -0.43 23.03 -2.97
N PRO A 221 -1.25 24.00 -2.55
CA PRO A 221 -0.85 24.97 -1.51
C PRO A 221 -0.91 24.38 -0.10
N GLU A 222 -1.86 23.50 0.18
CA GLU A 222 -2.13 23.05 1.56
C GLU A 222 -1.63 21.63 1.81
N PRO A 223 -1.12 21.32 3.03
CA PRO A 223 -0.82 19.98 3.44
C PRO A 223 -2.09 19.15 3.56
N VAL A 224 -2.01 17.87 3.18
CA VAL A 224 -3.13 16.92 3.31
C VAL A 224 -2.65 15.60 3.92
N GLY A 225 -3.57 14.87 4.55
CA GLY A 225 -3.35 13.51 5.02
C GLY A 225 -3.95 12.52 4.02
N CYS A 226 -3.12 11.86 3.23
CA CYS A 226 -3.55 10.90 2.20
C CYS A 226 -2.89 9.52 2.32
N ASP A 227 -1.97 9.34 3.25
CA ASP A 227 -1.32 8.07 3.53
C ASP A 227 -1.98 7.43 4.75
N PHE A 228 -2.66 6.30 4.55
CA PHE A 228 -3.46 5.66 5.59
C PHE A 228 -2.98 4.25 5.90
N PHE A 229 -3.37 3.80 7.10
CA PHE A 229 -3.47 2.38 7.46
C PHE A 229 -4.94 2.05 7.76
N PHE A 230 -5.48 1.08 7.05
CA PHE A 230 -6.75 0.45 7.38
C PHE A 230 -6.47 -0.95 7.93
N VAL A 231 -7.12 -1.28 9.04
CA VAL A 231 -6.99 -2.58 9.70
C VAL A 231 -8.33 -3.31 9.71
N SER A 232 -8.29 -4.64 9.60
CA SER A 232 -9.48 -5.47 9.71
C SER A 232 -10.11 -5.43 11.11
N GLU A 233 -11.39 -5.78 11.20
CA GLU A 233 -12.14 -5.93 12.46
C GLU A 233 -11.36 -6.75 13.50
N SER A 234 -10.72 -7.85 13.07
CA SER A 234 -9.95 -8.73 13.93
C SER A 234 -8.70 -8.06 14.52
N LEU A 235 -8.13 -7.06 13.86
CA LEU A 235 -6.91 -6.35 14.27
C LEU A 235 -7.16 -5.04 15.01
N LYS A 236 -8.37 -4.49 15.01
CA LYS A 236 -8.62 -3.15 15.56
C LYS A 236 -8.15 -2.98 17.01
N HIS A 237 -8.25 -4.04 17.80
CA HIS A 237 -7.83 -4.03 19.22
C HIS A 237 -6.32 -4.20 19.41
N ARG A 238 -5.58 -4.56 18.33
CA ARG A 238 -4.12 -4.69 18.35
C ARG A 238 -3.39 -3.39 18.01
N VAL A 239 -4.10 -2.37 17.53
CA VAL A 239 -3.49 -1.08 17.18
C VAL A 239 -2.98 -0.40 18.45
N GLN A 240 -1.65 -0.24 18.55
CA GLN A 240 -0.98 0.32 19.72
C GLN A 240 -0.45 1.72 19.48
N ARG A 241 0.08 1.97 18.30
CA ARG A 241 0.66 3.26 17.93
C ARG A 241 0.46 3.56 16.46
N PHE A 242 0.16 4.81 16.18
CA PHE A 242 0.19 5.41 14.86
C PHE A 242 1.05 6.68 14.93
N ALA A 243 2.04 6.81 14.08
CA ALA A 243 2.92 7.98 14.07
C ALA A 243 3.25 8.43 12.65
N VAL A 244 3.32 9.74 12.47
CA VAL A 244 3.80 10.37 11.24
C VAL A 244 5.05 11.15 11.57
N ASN A 245 6.15 10.93 10.84
CA ASN A 245 7.33 11.78 10.96
C ASN A 245 7.10 13.07 10.17
N GLN A 246 6.77 14.13 10.87
CA GLN A 246 6.47 15.43 10.26
C GLN A 246 7.72 16.32 10.07
N GLU A 247 8.92 15.85 10.40
CA GLU A 247 10.14 16.66 10.36
C GLU A 247 10.98 16.43 9.10
N THR A 248 10.86 15.22 8.51
CA THR A 248 11.69 14.86 7.36
C THR A 248 11.32 15.63 6.09
N LYS A 249 12.33 15.91 5.27
CA LYS A 249 12.21 16.58 3.96
C LYS A 249 12.79 15.75 2.83
N VAL A 250 12.97 14.45 3.05
CA VAL A 250 13.61 13.55 2.06
C VAL A 250 12.64 13.05 0.99
N SER A 251 11.36 13.33 1.15
CA SER A 251 10.28 13.05 0.20
C SER A 251 9.23 14.15 0.36
N ASP A 252 8.36 14.33 -0.61
CA ASP A 252 7.14 15.15 -0.54
C ASP A 252 6.06 14.49 0.32
N HIS A 253 6.13 13.17 0.53
CA HIS A 253 5.35 12.43 1.51
C HIS A 253 6.11 12.17 2.80
N GLN A 254 5.36 12.09 3.89
CA GLN A 254 5.87 11.78 5.23
C GLN A 254 5.73 10.29 5.51
N PRO A 255 6.75 9.63 6.09
CA PRO A 255 6.62 8.22 6.47
C PRO A 255 5.65 8.07 7.62
N VAL A 256 4.82 7.03 7.53
CA VAL A 256 3.78 6.70 8.50
C VAL A 256 4.09 5.34 9.12
N LEU A 257 3.96 5.23 10.44
CA LEU A 257 4.20 4.03 11.22
C LEU A 257 2.91 3.54 11.86
N LEU A 258 2.65 2.23 11.78
CA LEU A 258 1.65 1.51 12.54
C LEU A 258 2.32 0.42 13.38
N GLU A 259 2.03 0.37 14.68
CA GLU A 259 2.45 -0.73 15.56
C GLU A 259 1.23 -1.53 15.99
N LEU A 260 1.35 -2.86 15.86
CA LEU A 260 0.37 -3.85 16.33
C LEU A 260 1.02 -4.74 17.38
N ASN A 261 0.25 -5.13 18.42
CA ASN A 261 0.72 -6.05 19.48
C ASN A 261 0.30 -7.50 19.21
#